data_9e201bfc261453961f7dd302f3c741bb
#
_entry.id   9e201bfc261453961f7dd302f3c741bb
#
_cell.length_a   1.000
_cell.length_b   1.000
_cell.length_c   1.000
_cell.angle_alpha   90.00
_cell.angle_beta   90.00
_cell.angle_gamma   90.00
#
_symmetry.space_group_name_H-M   'P 1'
#
loop_
_entity.id
_entity.type
_entity.pdbx_description
1 polymer ?
#
loop_
_entity_poly.entity_id
_entity_poly.type
_entity_poly.pdbx_seq_one_letter_code
_entity_poly.pdbx_strand_id
1 'polypeptide(L)'
;MPQRRPLLLASLCLSLGPVAARAQPRRSLTGPLRLGADPALCDAGLAQALQQAFGRDTGVAVQIERRAALPLLEALERGELDAALCNAPEAESRLDAQGLVHDRQPIAQGDFVIVGPVPRGKAPDPAGLAGGRDAAAALVRLRDAALAAPGTLRFLSTNDGSGTCAAEQALWRAAGVAPLAPWYAVADPKRSLVAQARAVGAYALVERATWLAQGGAPLAVLVEGDARMSERVHVMRSFRVNHPAGKMFVAWIAGSRGRRVVAAQRGYRPLVA
;
A
#
# COMPACT_ATOMS: atom_id res chain seq x y z
N MET A 1 -38.90 -67.92 -31.20
CA MET A 1 -38.59 -67.72 -29.77
C MET A 1 -37.49 -66.74 -29.64
N PRO A 2 -37.74 -65.50 -29.20
CA PRO A 2 -36.69 -64.54 -28.95
C PRO A 2 -36.33 -64.52 -27.46
N GLN A 3 -35.05 -64.65 -27.17
CA GLN A 3 -34.44 -64.55 -25.83
C GLN A 3 -34.45 -63.10 -25.28
N ARG A 4 -35.10 -62.98 -24.13
CA ARG A 4 -35.04 -61.69 -23.33
C ARG A 4 -33.74 -61.65 -22.55
N ARG A 5 -32.94 -60.63 -22.80
CA ARG A 5 -31.78 -60.25 -21.95
C ARG A 5 -32.28 -59.33 -20.84
N PRO A 6 -31.91 -59.53 -19.56
CA PRO A 6 -32.17 -58.56 -18.49
C PRO A 6 -31.15 -57.43 -18.50
N LEU A 7 -31.62 -56.19 -18.46
CA LEU A 7 -30.85 -54.97 -18.21
C LEU A 7 -30.54 -54.92 -16.72
N LEU A 8 -29.26 -55.04 -16.39
CA LEU A 8 -28.74 -54.72 -15.05
C LEU A 8 -28.62 -53.20 -14.91
N LEU A 9 -29.48 -52.60 -14.11
CA LEU A 9 -29.36 -51.21 -13.62
C LEU A 9 -28.30 -51.18 -12.52
N ALA A 10 -27.12 -50.67 -12.83
CA ALA A 10 -26.10 -50.34 -11.84
C ALA A 10 -26.46 -49.03 -11.16
N SER A 11 -26.93 -49.09 -9.91
CA SER A 11 -27.13 -47.92 -9.06
C SER A 11 -25.78 -47.38 -8.59
N LEU A 12 -25.38 -46.21 -9.12
CA LEU A 12 -24.21 -45.49 -8.70
C LEU A 12 -24.55 -44.69 -7.42
N CYS A 13 -24.26 -45.25 -6.24
CA CYS A 13 -24.34 -44.51 -4.99
C CYS A 13 -23.19 -43.50 -4.91
N LEU A 14 -23.45 -42.21 -5.21
CA LEU A 14 -22.54 -41.11 -4.86
C LEU A 14 -22.57 -40.94 -3.33
N SER A 15 -21.54 -41.41 -2.66
CA SER A 15 -21.27 -41.07 -1.26
C SER A 15 -20.77 -39.62 -1.16
N LEU A 16 -21.68 -38.70 -0.85
CA LEU A 16 -21.30 -37.36 -0.37
C LEU A 16 -20.66 -37.52 1.01
N GLY A 17 -19.33 -37.60 1.04
CA GLY A 17 -18.58 -37.52 2.27
C GLY A 17 -18.82 -36.14 2.91
N PRO A 18 -18.91 -36.03 4.26
CA PRO A 18 -19.06 -34.73 4.92
C PRO A 18 -17.83 -33.87 4.61
N VAL A 19 -18.04 -32.75 3.90
CA VAL A 19 -17.06 -31.69 3.82
C VAL A 19 -16.87 -31.21 5.23
N ALA A 20 -15.80 -31.66 5.88
CA ALA A 20 -15.40 -31.13 7.17
C ALA A 20 -15.13 -29.62 7.00
N ALA A 21 -16.11 -28.82 7.37
CA ALA A 21 -15.93 -27.40 7.53
C ALA A 21 -14.77 -27.22 8.53
N ARG A 22 -13.60 -26.83 8.02
CA ARG A 22 -12.47 -26.48 8.88
C ARG A 22 -12.93 -25.30 9.74
N ALA A 23 -13.28 -25.60 10.98
CA ALA A 23 -13.57 -24.59 11.99
C ALA A 23 -12.30 -23.70 12.09
N GLN A 24 -12.42 -22.45 11.66
CA GLN A 24 -11.35 -21.49 11.90
C GLN A 24 -11.10 -21.44 13.42
N PRO A 25 -9.84 -21.50 13.88
CA PRO A 25 -9.55 -21.47 15.30
C PRO A 25 -10.18 -20.21 15.88
N ARG A 26 -11.01 -20.38 16.92
CA ARG A 26 -11.58 -19.25 17.67
C ARG A 26 -10.43 -18.40 18.19
N ARG A 27 -10.30 -17.20 17.65
CA ARG A 27 -9.21 -16.28 18.00
C ARG A 27 -9.40 -15.78 19.43
N SER A 28 -8.30 -15.78 20.20
CA SER A 28 -8.28 -15.16 21.52
C SER A 28 -8.46 -13.65 21.36
N LEU A 29 -9.56 -13.12 21.90
CA LEU A 29 -9.79 -11.66 21.97
C LEU A 29 -8.89 -10.98 23.01
N THR A 30 -8.06 -11.75 23.73
CA THR A 30 -7.08 -11.28 24.70
C THR A 30 -5.65 -11.27 24.15
N GLY A 31 -5.45 -11.72 22.90
CA GLY A 31 -4.16 -11.67 22.22
C GLY A 31 -3.76 -10.25 21.78
N PRO A 32 -2.58 -10.09 21.19
CA PRO A 32 -2.16 -8.81 20.62
C PRO A 32 -3.09 -8.38 19.48
N LEU A 33 -3.33 -7.07 19.35
CA LEU A 33 -4.01 -6.49 18.20
C LEU A 33 -3.17 -6.73 16.93
N ARG A 34 -3.71 -7.42 15.92
CA ARG A 34 -3.05 -7.65 14.64
C ARG A 34 -3.37 -6.48 13.70
N LEU A 35 -2.37 -5.66 13.49
CA LEU A 35 -2.46 -4.45 12.68
C LEU A 35 -1.76 -4.68 11.33
N GLY A 36 -2.53 -4.75 10.25
CA GLY A 36 -1.95 -4.69 8.91
C GLY A 36 -1.49 -3.26 8.60
N ALA A 37 -0.34 -3.12 7.95
CA ALA A 37 0.14 -1.82 7.51
C ALA A 37 0.78 -1.91 6.12
N ASP A 38 0.43 -0.94 5.25
CA ASP A 38 1.06 -0.82 3.93
C ASP A 38 2.59 -0.63 4.08
N PRO A 39 3.39 -1.19 3.16
CA PRO A 39 4.84 -1.10 3.21
C PRO A 39 5.38 0.31 3.39
N ALA A 40 4.83 1.30 2.70
CA ALA A 40 5.27 2.68 2.80
C ALA A 40 5.08 3.27 4.20
N LEU A 41 3.98 2.94 4.88
CA LEU A 41 3.70 3.39 6.24
C LEU A 41 4.66 2.77 7.28
N CYS A 42 5.13 1.55 7.01
CA CYS A 42 6.19 0.90 7.78
C CYS A 42 7.55 1.55 7.50
N ASP A 43 7.87 1.77 6.23
CA ASP A 43 9.16 2.31 5.77
C ASP A 43 9.34 3.78 6.19
N ALA A 44 8.25 4.54 6.33
CA ALA A 44 8.22 5.89 6.90
C ALA A 44 8.28 5.90 8.44
N GLY A 45 8.11 4.76 9.11
CA GLY A 45 8.09 4.64 10.57
C GLY A 45 6.77 5.02 11.25
N LEU A 46 5.73 5.40 10.48
CA LEU A 46 4.43 5.79 11.04
C LEU A 46 3.75 4.64 11.79
N ALA A 47 3.71 3.45 11.18
CA ALA A 47 3.07 2.28 11.79
C ALA A 47 3.71 1.91 13.14
N GLN A 48 5.05 1.92 13.21
CA GLN A 48 5.80 1.62 14.43
C GLN A 48 5.63 2.69 15.51
N ALA A 49 5.60 3.97 15.11
CA ALA A 49 5.37 5.07 16.05
C ALA A 49 3.97 4.97 16.71
N LEU A 50 2.95 4.66 15.90
CA LEU A 50 1.58 4.45 16.39
C LEU A 50 1.47 3.21 17.29
N GLN A 51 2.08 2.09 16.89
CA GLN A 51 2.16 0.86 17.68
C GLN A 51 2.73 1.12 19.07
N GLN A 52 3.91 1.74 19.13
CA GLN A 52 4.63 2.01 20.38
C GLN A 52 3.87 2.97 21.29
N ALA A 53 3.31 4.04 20.70
CA ALA A 53 2.57 5.02 21.49
C ALA A 53 1.25 4.45 22.02
N PHE A 54 0.51 3.70 21.23
CA PHE A 54 -0.70 3.03 21.66
C PHE A 54 -0.42 2.01 22.76
N GLY A 55 0.63 1.20 22.60
CA GLY A 55 1.05 0.22 23.62
C GLY A 55 1.42 0.88 24.94
N ARG A 56 2.16 2.00 24.93
CA ARG A 56 2.48 2.77 26.14
C ARG A 56 1.23 3.36 26.82
N ASP A 57 0.28 3.85 26.04
CA ASP A 57 -0.91 4.53 26.56
C ASP A 57 -1.97 3.59 27.10
N THR A 58 -2.02 2.35 26.59
CA THR A 58 -3.13 1.41 26.88
C THR A 58 -2.71 0.08 27.48
N GLY A 59 -1.42 -0.25 27.42
CA GLY A 59 -0.90 -1.58 27.80
C GLY A 59 -1.20 -2.68 26.76
N VAL A 60 -1.87 -2.36 25.65
CA VAL A 60 -2.22 -3.36 24.62
C VAL A 60 -1.02 -3.62 23.71
N ALA A 61 -0.66 -4.90 23.58
CA ALA A 61 0.33 -5.30 22.59
C ALA A 61 -0.26 -5.21 21.17
N VAL A 62 0.51 -4.67 20.23
CA VAL A 62 0.14 -4.59 18.81
C VAL A 62 1.18 -5.34 17.99
N GLN A 63 0.75 -6.24 17.13
CA GLN A 63 1.58 -6.93 16.17
C GLN A 63 1.35 -6.34 14.79
N ILE A 64 2.38 -5.74 14.20
CA ILE A 64 2.32 -5.21 12.84
C ILE A 64 2.60 -6.32 11.83
N GLU A 65 1.73 -6.43 10.84
CA GLU A 65 1.94 -7.24 9.64
C GLU A 65 2.11 -6.30 8.43
N ARG A 66 3.32 -6.29 7.88
CA ARG A 66 3.64 -5.51 6.67
C ARG A 66 3.08 -6.23 5.45
N ARG A 67 2.08 -5.64 4.80
CA ARG A 67 1.42 -6.17 3.59
C ARG A 67 1.08 -5.02 2.65
N ALA A 68 1.25 -5.23 1.34
CA ALA A 68 0.76 -4.29 0.32
C ALA A 68 -0.76 -4.12 0.40
N ALA A 69 -1.28 -2.97 -0.02
CA ALA A 69 -2.68 -2.56 0.22
C ALA A 69 -3.71 -3.61 -0.22
N LEU A 70 -3.58 -4.20 -1.41
CA LEU A 70 -4.57 -5.16 -1.88
C LEU A 70 -4.59 -6.44 -1.02
N PRO A 71 -3.47 -7.19 -0.84
CA PRO A 71 -3.48 -8.36 0.04
C PRO A 71 -3.75 -8.02 1.52
N LEU A 72 -3.47 -6.78 1.96
CA LEU A 72 -3.82 -6.30 3.30
C LEU A 72 -5.33 -6.21 3.46
N LEU A 73 -6.02 -5.57 2.50
CA LEU A 73 -7.46 -5.41 2.51
C LEU A 73 -8.20 -6.74 2.40
N GLU A 74 -7.70 -7.68 1.58
CA GLU A 74 -8.21 -9.05 1.52
C GLU A 74 -8.06 -9.79 2.86
N ALA A 75 -6.91 -9.64 3.53
CA ALA A 75 -6.69 -10.25 4.84
C ALA A 75 -7.61 -9.65 5.91
N LEU A 76 -7.86 -8.33 5.85
CA LEU A 76 -8.79 -7.64 6.72
C LEU A 76 -10.23 -8.15 6.49
N GLU A 77 -10.64 -8.31 5.23
CA GLU A 77 -11.93 -8.86 4.85
C GLU A 77 -12.10 -10.30 5.35
N ARG A 78 -11.10 -11.15 5.19
CA ARG A 78 -11.13 -12.52 5.72
C ARG A 78 -11.06 -12.59 7.26
N GLY A 79 -10.86 -11.44 7.93
CA GLY A 79 -10.70 -11.35 9.37
C GLY A 79 -9.37 -11.96 9.87
N GLU A 80 -8.34 -12.03 9.04
CA GLU A 80 -6.98 -12.41 9.44
C GLU A 80 -6.30 -11.28 10.24
N LEU A 81 -6.72 -10.04 9.99
CA LEU A 81 -6.29 -8.83 10.69
C LEU A 81 -7.44 -8.25 11.51
N ASP A 82 -7.13 -7.56 12.58
CA ASP A 82 -8.11 -6.89 13.44
C ASP A 82 -8.33 -5.43 13.01
N ALA A 83 -7.27 -4.78 12.53
CA ALA A 83 -7.28 -3.42 12.02
C ALA A 83 -6.26 -3.26 10.89
N ALA A 84 -6.37 -2.18 10.13
CA ALA A 84 -5.45 -1.85 9.05
C ALA A 84 -5.13 -0.35 9.00
N LEU A 85 -3.87 -0.05 8.62
CA LEU A 85 -3.41 1.25 8.16
C LEU A 85 -3.11 1.14 6.67
N CYS A 86 -3.80 1.92 5.86
CA CYS A 86 -3.74 1.82 4.40
C CYS A 86 -3.73 3.21 3.75
N ASN A 87 -3.15 3.31 2.55
CA ASN A 87 -3.11 4.52 1.75
C ASN A 87 -3.55 4.27 0.29
N ALA A 88 -4.51 3.34 0.10
CA ALA A 88 -5.14 3.02 -1.17
C ALA A 88 -6.65 3.39 -1.18
N PRO A 89 -7.00 4.69 -1.17
CA PRO A 89 -8.34 5.17 -0.85
C PRO A 89 -9.44 4.62 -1.76
N GLU A 90 -9.16 4.33 -3.03
CA GLU A 90 -10.15 3.76 -3.96
C GLU A 90 -10.52 2.31 -3.59
N ALA A 91 -9.51 1.48 -3.26
CA ALA A 91 -9.74 0.10 -2.86
C ALA A 91 -10.44 0.03 -1.50
N GLU A 92 -10.02 0.86 -0.55
CA GLU A 92 -10.62 0.98 0.77
C GLU A 92 -12.09 1.44 0.70
N SER A 93 -12.40 2.45 -0.14
CA SER A 93 -13.76 2.97 -0.30
C SER A 93 -14.71 1.92 -0.89
N ARG A 94 -14.22 1.04 -1.75
CA ARG A 94 -15.03 -0.08 -2.27
C ARG A 94 -15.42 -1.07 -1.16
N LEU A 95 -14.49 -1.44 -0.29
CA LEU A 95 -14.77 -2.32 0.85
C LEU A 95 -15.70 -1.66 1.87
N ASP A 96 -15.51 -0.37 2.13
CA ASP A 96 -16.36 0.41 3.05
C ASP A 96 -17.80 0.49 2.53
N ALA A 97 -17.98 0.79 1.23
CA ALA A 97 -19.29 0.82 0.58
C ALA A 97 -20.01 -0.54 0.59
N GLN A 98 -19.26 -1.65 0.64
CA GLN A 98 -19.77 -3.01 0.74
C GLN A 98 -20.03 -3.46 2.20
N GLY A 99 -19.72 -2.62 3.19
CA GLY A 99 -19.83 -2.96 4.61
C GLY A 99 -18.82 -4.00 5.09
N LEU A 100 -17.72 -4.19 4.35
CA LEU A 100 -16.69 -5.20 4.63
C LEU A 100 -15.60 -4.70 5.59
N VAL A 101 -15.63 -3.42 5.92
CA VAL A 101 -14.81 -2.79 6.96
C VAL A 101 -15.65 -1.89 7.84
N HIS A 102 -15.15 -1.58 9.04
CA HIS A 102 -15.78 -0.69 10.00
C HIS A 102 -14.86 0.46 10.39
N ASP A 103 -15.47 1.58 10.77
CA ASP A 103 -14.77 2.74 11.33
C ASP A 103 -13.62 3.25 10.44
N ARG A 104 -13.80 3.18 9.11
CA ARG A 104 -12.84 3.75 8.17
C ARG A 104 -12.81 5.26 8.34
N GLN A 105 -11.63 5.81 8.66
CA GLN A 105 -11.46 7.25 8.82
C GLN A 105 -10.05 7.70 8.44
N PRO A 106 -9.90 8.92 7.91
CA PRO A 106 -8.59 9.47 7.59
C PRO A 106 -7.87 9.87 8.89
N ILE A 107 -6.58 9.57 8.97
CA ILE A 107 -5.73 9.87 10.12
C ILE A 107 -4.55 10.77 9.78
N ALA A 108 -4.04 10.66 8.57
CA ALA A 108 -2.89 11.43 8.13
C ALA A 108 -3.00 11.82 6.66
N GLN A 109 -2.40 12.93 6.32
CA GLN A 109 -2.15 13.35 4.96
C GLN A 109 -0.66 13.55 4.75
N GLY A 110 -0.14 12.92 3.70
CA GLY A 110 1.16 13.12 3.11
C GLY A 110 1.06 13.51 1.64
N ASP A 111 2.16 13.34 0.95
CA ASP A 111 2.22 13.45 -0.51
C ASP A 111 3.28 12.50 -1.07
N PHE A 112 3.10 12.19 -2.35
CA PHE A 112 4.10 11.52 -3.15
C PHE A 112 5.05 12.52 -3.80
N VAL A 113 6.24 12.04 -4.15
CA VAL A 113 7.23 12.78 -4.93
C VAL A 113 7.81 11.86 -6.00
N ILE A 114 8.17 12.44 -7.15
CA ILE A 114 8.99 11.71 -8.13
C ILE A 114 10.45 12.06 -7.84
N VAL A 115 11.22 11.04 -7.55
CA VAL A 115 12.65 11.13 -7.29
C VAL A 115 13.44 10.60 -8.47
N GLY A 116 14.69 11.01 -8.59
CA GLY A 116 15.56 10.57 -9.68
C GLY A 116 16.97 11.12 -9.56
N PRO A 117 17.81 10.89 -10.59
CA PRO A 117 19.21 11.34 -10.61
C PRO A 117 19.33 12.85 -10.40
N VAL A 118 20.27 13.24 -9.56
CA VAL A 118 20.56 14.67 -9.32
C VAL A 118 21.12 15.33 -10.59
N PRO A 119 20.65 16.54 -10.96
CA PRO A 119 21.29 17.33 -11.99
C PRO A 119 22.78 17.57 -11.67
N ARG A 120 23.66 17.43 -12.68
CA ARG A 120 25.11 17.57 -12.47
C ARG A 120 25.62 18.84 -13.09
N GLY A 121 26.11 19.78 -12.26
CA GLY A 121 26.59 21.07 -12.72
C GLY A 121 25.50 21.89 -13.39
N LYS A 122 25.70 22.28 -14.67
CA LYS A 122 24.70 22.97 -15.48
C LYS A 122 23.78 22.04 -16.28
N ALA A 123 24.07 20.73 -16.29
CA ALA A 123 23.24 19.76 -16.99
C ALA A 123 21.99 19.43 -16.14
N PRO A 124 20.78 19.44 -16.75
CA PRO A 124 19.57 18.98 -16.07
C PRO A 124 19.69 17.48 -15.74
N ASP A 125 18.75 16.97 -14.92
CA ASP A 125 18.59 15.51 -14.80
C ASP A 125 18.28 14.92 -16.21
N PRO A 126 18.60 13.65 -16.45
CA PRO A 126 18.53 13.08 -17.80
C PRO A 126 17.17 13.18 -18.49
N ALA A 127 16.06 13.24 -17.75
CA ALA A 127 14.71 13.42 -18.30
C ALA A 127 14.20 14.87 -18.20
N GLY A 128 14.97 15.80 -17.62
CA GLY A 128 14.60 17.21 -17.48
C GLY A 128 13.40 17.44 -16.55
N LEU A 129 13.27 16.67 -15.48
CA LEU A 129 12.12 16.73 -14.56
C LEU A 129 12.31 17.73 -13.42
N ALA A 130 13.55 18.13 -13.11
CA ALA A 130 13.88 18.93 -11.93
C ALA A 130 13.04 20.22 -11.84
N GLY A 131 12.44 20.46 -10.68
CA GLY A 131 11.54 21.59 -10.41
C GLY A 131 10.13 21.42 -10.98
N GLY A 132 9.77 20.21 -11.44
CA GLY A 132 8.44 19.90 -11.98
C GLY A 132 7.34 19.97 -10.94
N ARG A 133 6.16 20.48 -11.36
CA ARG A 133 4.94 20.53 -10.53
C ARG A 133 3.73 19.86 -11.16
N ASP A 134 3.89 19.28 -12.33
CA ASP A 134 2.89 18.49 -13.04
C ASP A 134 3.45 17.08 -13.25
N ALA A 135 2.95 16.15 -12.45
CA ALA A 135 3.41 14.76 -12.46
C ALA A 135 3.10 14.05 -13.79
N ALA A 136 1.92 14.29 -14.38
CA ALA A 136 1.56 13.66 -15.64
C ALA A 136 2.47 14.17 -16.80
N ALA A 137 2.69 15.47 -16.90
CA ALA A 137 3.61 16.03 -17.87
C ALA A 137 5.06 15.54 -17.65
N ALA A 138 5.48 15.37 -16.40
CA ALA A 138 6.79 14.81 -16.07
C ALA A 138 6.93 13.36 -16.54
N LEU A 139 5.90 12.53 -16.33
CA LEU A 139 5.90 11.13 -16.76
C LEU A 139 5.91 11.00 -18.30
N VAL A 140 5.24 11.90 -19.03
CA VAL A 140 5.33 11.98 -20.49
C VAL A 140 6.78 12.28 -20.91
N ARG A 141 7.42 13.32 -20.31
CA ARG A 141 8.82 13.65 -20.62
C ARG A 141 9.77 12.50 -20.31
N LEU A 142 9.56 11.80 -19.22
CA LEU A 142 10.39 10.64 -18.83
C LEU A 142 10.28 9.53 -19.88
N ARG A 143 9.06 9.20 -20.33
CA ARG A 143 8.85 8.24 -21.42
C ARG A 143 9.57 8.69 -22.69
N ASP A 144 9.40 9.95 -23.11
CA ASP A 144 9.98 10.46 -24.35
C ASP A 144 11.52 10.44 -24.30
N ALA A 145 12.11 10.83 -23.16
CA ALA A 145 13.55 10.75 -22.95
C ALA A 145 14.06 9.29 -22.94
N ALA A 146 13.32 8.37 -22.34
CA ALA A 146 13.68 6.96 -22.33
C ALA A 146 13.61 6.31 -23.71
N LEU A 147 12.67 6.74 -24.56
CA LEU A 147 12.55 6.27 -25.94
C LEU A 147 13.59 6.92 -26.86
N ALA A 148 13.95 8.19 -26.63
CA ALA A 148 14.98 8.88 -27.38
C ALA A 148 16.39 8.34 -27.12
N ALA A 149 16.66 7.83 -25.93
CA ALA A 149 17.95 7.27 -25.53
C ALA A 149 17.79 5.91 -24.81
N PRO A 150 17.49 4.82 -25.54
CA PRO A 150 17.23 3.52 -24.96
C PRO A 150 18.37 3.03 -24.06
N GLY A 151 18.03 2.51 -22.88
CA GLY A 151 18.98 1.97 -21.91
C GLY A 151 19.64 3.00 -20.99
N THR A 152 19.43 4.30 -21.20
CA THR A 152 20.03 5.37 -20.37
C THR A 152 19.18 5.75 -19.17
N LEU A 153 17.87 5.58 -19.25
CA LEU A 153 16.90 5.92 -18.22
C LEU A 153 16.15 4.68 -17.74
N ARG A 154 15.81 4.68 -16.46
CA ARG A 154 15.01 3.63 -15.84
C ARG A 154 14.03 4.24 -14.85
N PHE A 155 12.78 3.77 -14.88
CA PHE A 155 11.80 3.98 -13.84
C PHE A 155 11.59 2.67 -13.09
N LEU A 156 11.61 2.71 -11.76
CA LEU A 156 11.32 1.57 -10.90
C LEU A 156 9.93 1.71 -10.29
N SER A 157 9.11 0.70 -10.53
CA SER A 157 7.76 0.54 -9.96
C SER A 157 7.77 -0.50 -8.86
N THR A 158 6.93 -0.36 -7.85
CA THR A 158 6.68 -1.42 -6.87
C THR A 158 5.89 -2.57 -7.49
N ASN A 159 4.90 -2.27 -8.33
CA ASN A 159 3.98 -3.22 -8.98
C ASN A 159 3.51 -4.38 -8.07
N ASP A 160 3.27 -4.07 -6.79
CA ASP A 160 3.01 -5.04 -5.72
C ASP A 160 1.60 -4.93 -5.12
N GLY A 161 0.75 -4.05 -5.68
CA GLY A 161 -0.58 -3.76 -5.17
C GLY A 161 -0.60 -2.90 -3.91
N SER A 162 0.52 -2.21 -3.59
CA SER A 162 0.59 -1.21 -2.52
C SER A 162 -0.14 0.09 -2.87
N GLY A 163 -0.31 0.98 -1.88
CA GLY A 163 -0.81 2.33 -2.11
C GLY A 163 0.06 3.12 -3.07
N THR A 164 1.39 2.97 -2.99
CA THR A 164 2.36 3.55 -3.93
C THR A 164 2.10 3.08 -5.36
N CYS A 165 1.91 1.76 -5.54
CA CYS A 165 1.57 1.18 -6.83
C CYS A 165 0.27 1.76 -7.40
N ALA A 166 -0.77 1.88 -6.57
CA ALA A 166 -2.05 2.44 -6.98
C ALA A 166 -1.93 3.90 -7.42
N ALA A 167 -1.19 4.72 -6.66
CA ALA A 167 -0.92 6.13 -6.99
C ALA A 167 -0.11 6.27 -8.28
N GLU A 168 0.93 5.45 -8.44
CA GLU A 168 1.75 5.41 -9.66
C GLU A 168 0.91 5.11 -10.89
N GLN A 169 0.11 4.04 -10.84
CA GLN A 169 -0.77 3.66 -11.95
C GLN A 169 -1.81 4.75 -12.27
N ALA A 170 -2.34 5.46 -11.27
CA ALA A 170 -3.24 6.58 -11.48
C ALA A 170 -2.55 7.73 -12.23
N LEU A 171 -1.29 8.03 -11.89
CA LEU A 171 -0.50 9.07 -12.57
C LEU A 171 -0.16 8.66 -14.00
N TRP A 172 0.20 7.40 -14.29
CA TRP A 172 0.44 6.91 -15.65
C TRP A 172 -0.83 6.99 -16.50
N ARG A 173 -2.00 6.64 -15.94
CA ARG A 173 -3.29 6.83 -16.63
C ARG A 173 -3.57 8.30 -16.91
N ALA A 174 -3.33 9.19 -15.96
CA ALA A 174 -3.51 10.63 -16.13
C ALA A 174 -2.56 11.21 -17.19
N ALA A 175 -1.37 10.64 -17.34
CA ALA A 175 -0.41 10.99 -18.37
C ALA A 175 -0.76 10.43 -19.76
N GLY A 176 -1.74 9.52 -19.87
CA GLY A 176 -2.04 8.80 -21.11
C GLY A 176 -0.90 7.91 -21.60
N VAL A 177 -0.05 7.43 -20.68
CA VAL A 177 1.14 6.62 -20.99
C VAL A 177 0.95 5.21 -20.45
N ALA A 178 1.17 4.21 -21.30
CA ALA A 178 1.34 2.83 -20.88
C ALA A 178 2.85 2.54 -20.75
N PRO A 179 3.41 2.46 -19.52
CA PRO A 179 4.83 2.23 -19.34
C PRO A 179 5.20 0.79 -19.69
N LEU A 180 6.29 0.62 -20.43
CA LEU A 180 6.75 -0.67 -20.94
C LEU A 180 8.25 -0.89 -20.71
N ALA A 181 8.65 -2.16 -20.60
CA ALA A 181 10.07 -2.53 -20.64
C ALA A 181 10.74 -2.04 -21.95
N PRO A 182 12.05 -1.78 -21.94
CA PRO A 182 13.00 -2.05 -20.86
C PRO A 182 13.20 -0.89 -19.85
N TRP A 183 12.69 0.31 -20.14
CA TRP A 183 12.92 1.48 -19.26
C TRP A 183 12.04 1.47 -18.01
N TYR A 184 10.88 0.80 -18.05
CA TYR A 184 10.02 0.58 -16.91
C TYR A 184 10.29 -0.82 -16.34
N ALA A 185 10.75 -0.88 -15.09
CA ALA A 185 11.14 -2.12 -14.43
C ALA A 185 10.47 -2.25 -13.06
N VAL A 186 10.26 -3.48 -12.64
CA VAL A 186 9.68 -3.79 -11.32
C VAL A 186 10.80 -3.95 -10.29
N ALA A 187 10.64 -3.30 -9.15
CA ALA A 187 11.54 -3.41 -8.01
C ALA A 187 11.34 -4.75 -7.28
N ASP A 188 12.35 -5.22 -6.59
CA ASP A 188 12.24 -6.36 -5.68
C ASP A 188 11.40 -5.96 -4.46
N PRO A 189 10.23 -6.60 -4.21
CA PRO A 189 9.33 -6.23 -3.12
C PRO A 189 9.91 -6.48 -1.72
N LYS A 190 11.01 -7.23 -1.61
CA LYS A 190 11.71 -7.50 -0.35
C LYS A 190 12.69 -6.40 0.05
N ARG A 191 12.94 -5.44 -0.84
CA ARG A 191 13.92 -4.37 -0.65
C ARG A 191 13.26 -3.01 -0.75
N SER A 192 13.80 -2.02 -0.05
CA SER A 192 13.33 -0.63 -0.15
C SER A 192 13.43 -0.14 -1.60
N LEU A 193 12.33 0.44 -2.12
CA LEU A 193 12.29 1.07 -3.44
C LEU A 193 13.32 2.20 -3.55
N VAL A 194 13.43 3.05 -2.53
CA VAL A 194 14.40 4.15 -2.48
C VAL A 194 15.84 3.63 -2.57
N ALA A 195 16.16 2.55 -1.84
CA ALA A 195 17.50 1.96 -1.89
C ALA A 195 17.82 1.37 -3.26
N GLN A 196 16.86 0.72 -3.91
CA GLN A 196 17.02 0.17 -5.24
C GLN A 196 17.17 1.27 -6.30
N ALA A 197 16.31 2.30 -6.24
CA ALA A 197 16.40 3.44 -7.15
C ALA A 197 17.76 4.14 -7.04
N ARG A 198 18.28 4.33 -5.82
CA ARG A 198 19.63 4.87 -5.58
C ARG A 198 20.73 4.02 -6.22
N ALA A 199 20.64 2.70 -6.04
CA ALA A 199 21.69 1.80 -6.53
C ALA A 199 21.87 1.83 -8.04
N VAL A 200 20.80 2.09 -8.80
CA VAL A 200 20.82 2.08 -10.27
C VAL A 200 20.58 3.47 -10.89
N GLY A 201 20.45 4.52 -10.08
CA GLY A 201 20.17 5.87 -10.59
C GLY A 201 18.81 5.97 -11.28
N ALA A 202 17.80 5.27 -10.80
CA ALA A 202 16.48 5.23 -11.42
C ALA A 202 15.56 6.34 -10.90
N TYR A 203 14.53 6.65 -11.71
CA TYR A 203 13.37 7.41 -11.29
C TYR A 203 12.40 6.50 -10.54
N ALA A 204 11.66 7.04 -9.59
CA ALA A 204 10.60 6.32 -8.88
C ALA A 204 9.59 7.30 -8.29
N LEU A 205 8.35 6.84 -8.11
CA LEU A 205 7.36 7.51 -7.27
C LEU A 205 7.51 6.96 -5.86
N VAL A 206 7.64 7.84 -4.87
CA VAL A 206 7.77 7.46 -3.46
C VAL A 206 6.96 8.41 -2.57
N GLU A 207 6.52 7.94 -1.41
CA GLU A 207 5.97 8.83 -0.38
C GLU A 207 7.05 9.75 0.15
N ARG A 208 6.73 11.03 0.34
CA ARG A 208 7.66 11.99 0.93
C ARG A 208 8.14 11.54 2.32
N ALA A 209 7.26 10.94 3.10
CA ALA A 209 7.61 10.46 4.43
C ALA A 209 8.66 9.35 4.38
N THR A 210 8.49 8.37 3.48
CA THR A 210 9.49 7.31 3.22
C THR A 210 10.82 7.90 2.73
N TRP A 211 10.76 8.86 1.80
CA TRP A 211 11.94 9.58 1.31
C TRP A 211 12.71 10.28 2.45
N LEU A 212 11.99 10.98 3.33
CA LEU A 212 12.59 11.71 4.46
C LEU A 212 13.14 10.77 5.53
N ALA A 213 12.56 9.57 5.70
CA ALA A 213 13.02 8.58 6.66
C ALA A 213 14.29 7.85 6.20
N GLN A 214 14.39 7.53 4.92
CA GLN A 214 15.46 6.68 4.39
C GLN A 214 16.66 7.47 3.84
N GLY A 215 16.51 8.77 3.61
CA GLY A 215 17.51 9.60 2.96
C GLY A 215 17.69 9.27 1.48
N GLY A 216 17.88 10.26 0.65
CA GLY A 216 17.79 10.11 -0.81
C GLY A 216 19.09 10.17 -1.59
N ALA A 217 20.18 10.72 -1.02
CA ALA A 217 21.41 10.89 -1.79
C ALA A 217 21.94 9.57 -2.39
N PRO A 218 22.37 9.52 -3.66
CA PRO A 218 22.58 10.63 -4.60
C PRO A 218 21.37 10.97 -5.49
N LEU A 219 20.16 10.56 -5.15
CA LEU A 219 18.95 11.01 -5.85
C LEU A 219 18.42 12.31 -5.23
N ALA A 220 17.53 13.00 -5.96
CA ALA A 220 16.81 14.19 -5.49
C ALA A 220 15.31 14.06 -5.76
N VAL A 221 14.51 14.88 -5.06
CA VAL A 221 13.12 15.15 -5.44
C VAL A 221 13.16 16.05 -6.68
N LEU A 222 12.52 15.59 -7.74
CA LEU A 222 12.48 16.26 -9.04
C LEU A 222 11.10 16.84 -9.35
N VAL A 223 10.03 16.15 -8.91
CA VAL A 223 8.65 16.62 -9.09
C VAL A 223 7.91 16.52 -7.76
N GLU A 224 7.23 17.60 -7.40
CA GLU A 224 6.45 17.70 -6.17
C GLU A 224 5.31 18.72 -6.29
N GLY A 225 4.33 18.68 -5.39
CA GLY A 225 3.27 19.69 -5.27
C GLY A 225 2.14 19.56 -6.28
N ASP A 226 2.05 18.46 -7.03
CA ASP A 226 0.89 18.13 -7.85
C ASP A 226 -0.24 17.61 -6.94
N ALA A 227 -1.46 18.13 -7.12
CA ALA A 227 -2.62 17.70 -6.34
C ALA A 227 -2.93 16.20 -6.48
N ARG A 228 -2.61 15.60 -7.64
CA ARG A 228 -2.75 14.15 -7.91
C ARG A 228 -1.78 13.31 -7.11
N MET A 229 -0.73 13.88 -6.57
CA MET A 229 0.26 13.24 -5.69
C MET A 229 -0.09 13.37 -4.20
N SER A 230 -1.33 13.73 -3.86
CA SER A 230 -1.78 13.74 -2.47
C SER A 230 -1.94 12.31 -1.94
N GLU A 231 -1.35 12.03 -0.80
CA GLU A 231 -1.49 10.77 -0.07
C GLU A 231 -2.49 10.94 1.08
N ARG A 232 -3.42 10.01 1.24
CA ARG A 232 -4.29 9.92 2.43
C ARG A 232 -4.13 8.57 3.08
N VAL A 233 -3.84 8.58 4.37
CA VAL A 233 -3.74 7.38 5.20
C VAL A 233 -5.02 7.23 6.00
N HIS A 234 -5.61 6.05 5.91
CA HIS A 234 -6.80 5.68 6.67
C HIS A 234 -6.49 4.57 7.67
N VAL A 235 -7.24 4.57 8.77
CA VAL A 235 -7.37 3.44 9.67
C VAL A 235 -8.76 2.83 9.50
N MET A 236 -8.88 1.51 9.63
CA MET A 236 -10.15 0.80 9.57
C MET A 236 -10.06 -0.52 10.34
N ARG A 237 -11.21 -1.11 10.68
CA ARG A 237 -11.31 -2.42 11.34
C ARG A 237 -11.94 -3.47 10.45
N SER A 238 -11.61 -4.74 10.69
CA SER A 238 -12.32 -5.86 10.09
C SER A 238 -13.79 -5.90 10.55
N PHE A 239 -14.70 -6.20 9.64
CA PHE A 239 -16.10 -6.45 9.98
C PHE A 239 -16.31 -7.85 10.58
N ARG A 240 -15.40 -8.81 10.29
CA ARG A 240 -15.50 -10.21 10.76
C ARG A 240 -14.98 -10.42 12.18
N VAL A 241 -14.10 -9.55 12.66
CA VAL A 241 -13.44 -9.71 13.96
C VAL A 241 -13.71 -8.49 14.81
N ASN A 242 -14.35 -8.72 15.95
CA ASN A 242 -14.60 -7.66 16.93
C ASN A 242 -13.58 -7.76 18.07
N HIS A 243 -12.30 -7.55 17.78
CA HIS A 243 -11.26 -7.45 18.80
C HIS A 243 -11.46 -6.18 19.62
N PRO A 244 -11.55 -6.25 20.98
CA PRO A 244 -11.84 -5.07 21.80
C PRO A 244 -10.85 -3.93 21.58
N ALA A 245 -9.57 -4.24 21.43
CA ALA A 245 -8.53 -3.25 21.17
C ALA A 245 -8.63 -2.61 19.77
N GLY A 246 -9.32 -3.22 18.79
CA GLY A 246 -9.48 -2.65 17.46
C GLY A 246 -10.25 -1.33 17.47
N LYS A 247 -11.43 -1.32 18.14
CA LYS A 247 -12.23 -0.09 18.29
C LYS A 247 -11.48 0.96 19.11
N MET A 248 -10.80 0.52 20.18
CA MET A 248 -10.00 1.40 21.02
C MET A 248 -8.83 2.01 20.24
N PHE A 249 -8.15 1.25 19.39
CA PHE A 249 -7.07 1.74 18.54
C PHE A 249 -7.54 2.82 17.56
N VAL A 250 -8.66 2.56 16.87
CA VAL A 250 -9.23 3.54 15.92
C VAL A 250 -9.63 4.82 16.65
N ALA A 251 -10.32 4.73 17.79
CA ALA A 251 -10.70 5.90 18.59
C ALA A 251 -9.48 6.66 19.13
N TRP A 252 -8.46 5.93 19.58
CA TRP A 252 -7.22 6.52 20.12
C TRP A 252 -6.46 7.29 19.03
N ILE A 253 -6.35 6.70 17.83
CA ILE A 253 -5.61 7.31 16.70
C ILE A 253 -6.29 8.62 16.24
N ALA A 254 -7.63 8.64 16.18
CA ALA A 254 -8.40 9.83 15.85
C ALA A 254 -8.40 10.87 16.97
N GLY A 255 -8.05 10.47 18.18
CA GLY A 255 -7.95 11.34 19.34
C GLY A 255 -6.69 12.22 19.35
N SER A 256 -6.59 13.11 20.35
CA SER A 256 -5.48 14.05 20.49
C SER A 256 -4.11 13.36 20.62
N ARG A 257 -4.05 12.18 21.24
CA ARG A 257 -2.80 11.43 21.42
C ARG A 257 -2.27 10.88 20.09
N GLY A 258 -3.12 10.18 19.32
CA GLY A 258 -2.74 9.66 18.02
C GLY A 258 -2.36 10.77 17.04
N ARG A 259 -3.14 11.87 17.01
CA ARG A 259 -2.81 13.04 16.17
C ARG A 259 -1.45 13.65 16.51
N ARG A 260 -1.04 13.70 17.77
CA ARG A 260 0.32 14.16 18.15
C ARG A 260 1.40 13.22 17.61
N VAL A 261 1.15 11.91 17.63
CA VAL A 261 2.11 10.94 17.05
C VAL A 261 2.25 11.15 15.55
N VAL A 262 1.13 11.32 14.82
CA VAL A 262 1.15 11.62 13.38
C VAL A 262 1.88 12.93 13.11
N ALA A 263 1.59 14.00 13.85
CA ALA A 263 2.24 15.31 13.69
C ALA A 263 3.75 15.28 13.91
N ALA A 264 4.24 14.35 14.72
CA ALA A 264 5.67 14.17 14.96
C ALA A 264 6.38 13.40 13.82
N GLN A 265 5.63 12.76 12.91
CA GLN A 265 6.22 12.05 11.78
C GLN A 265 6.49 12.99 10.60
N ARG A 266 7.75 13.07 10.17
CA ARG A 266 8.14 13.90 9.03
C ARG A 266 7.43 13.47 7.76
N GLY A 267 6.88 14.42 7.02
CA GLY A 267 6.14 14.16 5.79
C GLY A 267 4.64 13.90 5.98
N TYR A 268 4.16 13.77 7.22
CA TYR A 268 2.74 13.66 7.53
C TYR A 268 2.20 14.85 8.31
N ARG A 269 0.93 15.14 8.10
CA ARG A 269 0.10 16.01 8.93
C ARG A 269 -1.16 15.27 9.36
N PRO A 270 -1.62 15.42 10.61
CA PRO A 270 -2.83 14.75 11.07
C PRO A 270 -4.05 15.33 10.35
N LEU A 271 -5.01 14.46 10.05
CA LEU A 271 -6.34 14.84 9.62
C LEU A 271 -7.32 14.75 10.79
N VAL A 272 -8.33 15.64 10.75
CA VAL A 272 -9.46 15.62 11.64
C VAL A 272 -10.62 15.08 10.82
N ALA A 273 -11.27 14.02 11.35
CA ALA A 273 -12.48 13.47 10.73
C ALA A 273 -13.66 14.43 10.90
#